data_6d3c030feb7e7315d54e7e5f79cf15a5
#
_entry.id   6d3c030feb7e7315d54e7e5f79cf15a5
#
_cell.length_a   1.000
_cell.length_b   1.000
_cell.length_c   1.000
_cell.angle_alpha   90.00
_cell.angle_beta   90.00
_cell.angle_gamma   90.00
#
_symmetry.space_group_name_H-M   'P 1'
#
loop_
_entity.id
_entity.type
_entity.pdbx_description
1 polymer ?
#
loop_
_entity_poly.entity_id
_entity_poly.type
_entity_poly.pdbx_seq_one_letter_code
_entity_poly.pdbx_strand_id
1 'polypeptide(L)'
;FLSSRRNGGYGSGNDLGIRYAAKNLAATHVLVANPDAVFSEDCLGDMARLFIQREKAGAVSAVMRDRQGGAQKTAWPLRGFLPELLNSGPVCRRLFSRFIDYPPSFFRGRGAVRVGVLHGSLLLLSAEAYLRSGGYDPKVFLYAEENILARRLSERGYESYLLRGQSYYHE
;
A
#
# COMPACT_ATOMS: atom_id res chain seq x y z
N PHE A 1 -2.40 19.64 -12.78
CA PHE A 1 -1.56 18.66 -13.48
C PHE A 1 -0.10 18.90 -13.14
N LEU A 2 0.63 17.84 -12.75
CA LEU A 2 2.07 17.90 -12.50
C LEU A 2 2.79 17.07 -13.57
N SER A 3 3.84 17.61 -14.16
CA SER A 3 4.65 16.94 -15.16
C SER A 3 6.07 16.77 -14.65
N SER A 4 6.63 15.56 -14.82
CA SER A 4 8.04 15.30 -14.59
C SER A 4 8.82 15.33 -15.91
N ARG A 5 10.02 15.92 -15.88
CA ARG A 5 10.91 15.94 -17.06
C ARG A 5 11.57 14.58 -17.36
N ARG A 6 11.49 13.64 -16.40
CA ARG A 6 12.09 12.31 -16.52
C ARG A 6 11.08 11.26 -16.07
N ASN A 7 11.04 10.13 -16.76
CA ASN A 7 10.38 8.95 -16.27
C ASN A 7 11.25 8.31 -15.17
N GLY A 8 10.92 8.58 -13.92
CA GLY A 8 11.62 8.03 -12.75
C GLY A 8 10.98 6.75 -12.20
N GLY A 9 10.00 6.18 -12.91
CA GLY A 9 9.23 5.01 -12.46
C GLY A 9 8.05 5.38 -11.55
N TYR A 10 7.31 4.35 -11.14
CA TYR A 10 6.07 4.46 -10.35
C TYR A 10 6.28 5.24 -9.04
N GLY A 11 7.26 4.85 -8.24
CA GLY A 11 7.52 5.48 -6.94
C GLY A 11 7.89 6.96 -7.06
N SER A 12 8.71 7.30 -8.05
CA SER A 12 9.15 8.69 -8.26
C SER A 12 8.02 9.62 -8.71
N GLY A 13 7.13 9.13 -9.59
CA GLY A 13 5.95 9.89 -10.02
C GLY A 13 4.99 10.16 -8.87
N ASN A 14 4.70 9.14 -8.09
CA ASN A 14 3.84 9.27 -6.91
C ASN A 14 4.47 10.15 -5.82
N ASP A 15 5.78 10.04 -5.57
CA ASP A 15 6.50 10.88 -4.61
C ASP A 15 6.38 12.37 -4.95
N LEU A 16 6.52 12.72 -6.24
CA LEU A 16 6.33 14.09 -6.72
C LEU A 16 4.91 14.59 -6.39
N GLY A 17 3.87 13.81 -6.70
CA GLY A 17 2.47 14.15 -6.44
C GLY A 17 2.16 14.28 -4.96
N ILE A 18 2.60 13.32 -4.14
CA ILE A 18 2.36 13.30 -2.70
C ILE A 18 3.02 14.50 -2.02
N ARG A 19 4.29 14.77 -2.34
CA ARG A 19 5.01 15.93 -1.76
C ARG A 19 4.41 17.25 -2.19
N TYR A 20 3.96 17.35 -3.43
CA TYR A 20 3.26 18.55 -3.89
C TYR A 20 1.95 18.76 -3.14
N ALA A 21 1.11 17.73 -3.02
CA ALA A 21 -0.15 17.80 -2.31
C ALA A 21 0.06 18.19 -0.83
N ALA A 22 1.01 17.57 -0.17
CA ALA A 22 1.32 17.86 1.24
C ALA A 22 1.83 19.30 1.45
N LYS A 23 2.76 19.78 0.58
CA LYS A 23 3.43 21.07 0.78
C LYS A 23 2.67 22.27 0.21
N ASN A 24 2.00 22.09 -0.93
CA ASN A 24 1.39 23.19 -1.66
C ASN A 24 -0.13 23.26 -1.50
N LEU A 25 -0.79 22.12 -1.20
CA LEU A 25 -2.24 22.04 -1.01
C LEU A 25 -2.62 21.79 0.45
N ALA A 26 -1.65 21.73 1.36
CA ALA A 26 -1.84 21.41 2.78
C ALA A 26 -2.65 20.11 2.99
N ALA A 27 -2.52 19.14 2.06
CA ALA A 27 -3.23 17.87 2.17
C ALA A 27 -2.73 17.06 3.37
N THR A 28 -3.65 16.68 4.25
CA THR A 28 -3.34 15.82 5.40
C THR A 28 -3.25 14.35 5.01
N HIS A 29 -4.00 13.95 3.98
CA HIS A 29 -4.00 12.61 3.41
C HIS A 29 -3.94 12.69 1.89
N VAL A 30 -3.27 11.73 1.25
CA VAL A 30 -3.15 11.65 -0.20
C VAL A 30 -3.52 10.26 -0.68
N LEU A 31 -4.45 10.20 -1.63
CA LEU A 31 -4.82 8.96 -2.30
C LEU A 31 -3.89 8.74 -3.49
N VAL A 32 -3.19 7.62 -3.50
CA VAL A 32 -2.52 7.06 -4.67
C VAL A 32 -3.45 6.01 -5.25
N ALA A 33 -3.81 6.18 -6.50
CA ALA A 33 -4.66 5.25 -7.23
C ALA A 33 -4.15 5.06 -8.65
N ASN A 34 -4.11 3.82 -9.13
CA ASN A 34 -3.85 3.55 -10.54
C ASN A 34 -5.03 4.05 -11.38
N PRO A 35 -4.82 4.45 -12.65
CA PRO A 35 -5.87 4.96 -13.52
C PRO A 35 -7.04 3.97 -13.77
N ASP A 36 -6.79 2.69 -13.61
CA ASP A 36 -7.72 1.57 -13.77
C ASP A 36 -8.30 1.05 -12.44
N ALA A 37 -7.99 1.71 -11.32
CA ALA A 37 -8.59 1.39 -10.03
C ALA A 37 -10.00 2.00 -9.91
N VAL A 38 -11.00 1.16 -9.68
CA VAL A 38 -12.40 1.57 -9.51
C VAL A 38 -12.85 1.27 -8.08
N PHE A 39 -13.27 2.29 -7.35
CA PHE A 39 -13.71 2.20 -5.95
C PHE A 39 -14.91 3.14 -5.69
N SER A 40 -15.68 2.83 -4.65
CA SER A 40 -16.83 3.65 -4.24
C SER A 40 -16.40 4.79 -3.29
N GLU A 41 -17.25 5.81 -3.19
CA GLU A 41 -17.09 6.88 -2.20
C GLU A 41 -17.09 6.32 -0.76
N ASP A 42 -17.94 5.34 -0.48
CA ASP A 42 -17.98 4.67 0.83
C ASP A 42 -16.65 3.99 1.17
N CYS A 43 -16.01 3.35 0.18
CA CYS A 43 -14.70 2.75 0.35
C CYS A 43 -13.67 3.80 0.77
N LEU A 44 -13.60 4.91 0.06
CA LEU A 44 -12.69 6.02 0.39
C LEU A 44 -13.03 6.64 1.76
N GLY A 45 -14.32 6.84 2.05
CA GLY A 45 -14.78 7.37 3.32
C GLY A 45 -14.40 6.49 4.51
N ASP A 46 -14.51 5.15 4.36
CA ASP A 46 -14.09 4.20 5.40
C ASP A 46 -12.57 4.17 5.58
N MET A 47 -11.81 4.27 4.49
CA MET A 47 -10.35 4.39 4.55
C MET A 47 -9.94 5.66 5.31
N ALA A 48 -10.58 6.79 5.05
CA ALA A 48 -10.31 8.06 5.72
C ALA A 48 -10.69 8.01 7.21
N ARG A 49 -11.85 7.43 7.55
CA ARG A 49 -12.30 7.27 8.95
C ARG A 49 -11.31 6.46 9.79
N LEU A 50 -10.58 5.53 9.19
CA LEU A 50 -9.62 4.71 9.93
C LEU A 50 -8.47 5.54 10.52
N PHE A 51 -8.04 6.61 9.87
CA PHE A 51 -6.99 7.49 10.40
C PHE A 51 -7.44 8.21 11.68
N ILE A 52 -8.74 8.49 11.82
CA ILE A 52 -9.31 9.06 13.05
C ILE A 52 -9.31 8.01 14.18
N GLN A 53 -9.55 6.74 13.85
CA GLN A 53 -9.64 5.65 14.81
C GLN A 53 -8.28 5.07 15.20
N ARG A 54 -7.25 5.28 14.40
CA ARG A 54 -5.92 4.70 14.53
C ARG A 54 -4.84 5.75 14.34
N GLU A 55 -4.41 6.38 15.41
CA GLU A 55 -3.40 7.45 15.40
C GLU A 55 -2.08 7.06 14.71
N LYS A 56 -1.73 5.77 14.76
CA LYS A 56 -0.52 5.24 14.12
C LYS A 56 -0.70 4.82 12.66
N ALA A 57 -1.90 5.00 12.09
CA ALA A 57 -2.13 4.65 10.70
C ALA A 57 -1.27 5.54 9.78
N GLY A 58 -0.39 4.91 9.00
CA GLY A 58 0.42 5.57 7.98
C GLY A 58 -0.11 5.32 6.58
N ALA A 59 -0.70 4.13 6.35
CA ALA A 59 -1.23 3.70 5.08
C ALA A 59 -2.47 2.83 5.26
N VAL A 60 -3.48 3.03 4.42
CA VAL A 60 -4.73 2.27 4.41
C VAL A 60 -5.10 1.89 2.99
N SER A 61 -5.58 0.65 2.79
CA SER A 61 -6.16 0.17 1.53
C SER A 61 -7.40 -0.68 1.80
N ALA A 62 -8.13 -1.04 0.73
CA ALA A 62 -9.23 -1.99 0.73
C ALA A 62 -8.85 -3.28 -0.02
N VAL A 63 -9.70 -4.30 -0.02
CA VAL A 63 -9.41 -5.56 -0.71
C VAL A 63 -9.52 -5.38 -2.22
N MET A 64 -8.45 -5.67 -2.95
CA MET A 64 -8.46 -5.72 -4.41
C MET A 64 -9.25 -6.93 -4.90
N ARG A 65 -10.11 -6.73 -5.89
CA ARG A 65 -10.90 -7.78 -6.53
C ARG A 65 -10.69 -7.78 -8.04
N ASP A 66 -10.74 -8.97 -8.63
CA ASP A 66 -10.83 -9.13 -10.07
C ASP A 66 -12.26 -8.94 -10.59
N ARG A 67 -12.44 -9.01 -11.92
CA ARG A 67 -13.74 -8.88 -12.58
C ARG A 67 -14.75 -9.97 -12.16
N GLN A 68 -14.31 -11.11 -11.68
CA GLN A 68 -15.16 -12.20 -11.17
C GLN A 68 -15.51 -12.02 -9.68
N GLY A 69 -15.02 -10.94 -9.04
CA GLY A 69 -15.22 -10.65 -7.63
C GLY A 69 -14.29 -11.42 -6.70
N GLY A 70 -13.34 -12.18 -7.23
CA GLY A 70 -12.32 -12.89 -6.48
C GLY A 70 -11.35 -11.94 -5.78
N ALA A 71 -11.05 -12.20 -4.49
CA ALA A 71 -10.06 -11.40 -3.77
C ALA A 71 -8.66 -11.67 -4.31
N GLN A 72 -7.96 -10.59 -4.70
CA GLN A 72 -6.59 -10.61 -5.16
C GLN A 72 -5.60 -10.31 -4.01
N LYS A 73 -4.32 -10.58 -4.23
CA LYS A 73 -3.26 -10.30 -3.26
C LYS A 73 -3.07 -8.80 -3.08
N THR A 74 -3.81 -8.22 -2.14
CA THR A 74 -3.77 -6.78 -1.83
C THR A 74 -2.72 -6.44 -0.76
N ALA A 75 -2.32 -7.40 0.06
CA ALA A 75 -1.38 -7.20 1.16
C ALA A 75 -0.52 -8.43 1.39
N TRP A 76 0.65 -8.23 2.00
CA TRP A 76 1.55 -9.32 2.42
C TRP A 76 2.34 -8.93 3.68
N PRO A 77 2.93 -9.91 4.40
CA PRO A 77 3.77 -9.61 5.54
C PRO A 77 5.01 -8.80 5.15
N LEU A 78 5.40 -7.85 5.99
CA LEU A 78 6.68 -7.17 5.84
C LEU A 78 7.81 -8.15 6.19
N ARG A 79 8.60 -8.51 5.20
CA ARG A 79 9.62 -9.55 5.32
C ARG A 79 10.93 -8.98 5.81
N GLY A 80 11.62 -9.72 6.68
CA GLY A 80 13.03 -9.51 6.97
C GLY A 80 13.91 -10.03 5.83
N PHE A 81 15.23 -9.87 5.96
CA PHE A 81 16.21 -10.29 4.95
C PHE A 81 16.16 -11.81 4.66
N LEU A 82 16.02 -12.63 5.69
CA LEU A 82 16.04 -14.09 5.57
C LEU A 82 14.84 -14.65 4.78
N PRO A 83 13.58 -14.26 5.06
CA PRO A 83 12.44 -14.63 4.22
C PRO A 83 12.52 -14.12 2.77
N GLU A 84 13.14 -12.96 2.54
CA GLU A 84 13.36 -12.43 1.18
C GLU A 84 14.34 -13.33 0.40
N LEU A 85 15.42 -13.76 1.04
CA LEU A 85 16.39 -14.70 0.46
C LEU A 85 15.76 -16.06 0.13
N LEU A 86 14.91 -16.59 1.02
CA LEU A 86 14.16 -17.84 0.80
C LEU A 86 13.12 -17.72 -0.33
N ASN A 87 12.62 -16.51 -0.61
CA ASN A 87 11.66 -16.23 -1.69
C ASN A 87 12.32 -16.09 -3.07
N SER A 88 13.65 -15.98 -3.14
CA SER A 88 14.38 -15.76 -4.40
C SER A 88 14.45 -16.99 -5.31
N GLY A 89 14.10 -18.20 -4.82
CA GLY A 89 14.11 -19.45 -5.58
C GLY A 89 12.71 -20.02 -5.81
N PRO A 90 12.40 -20.55 -7.03
CA PRO A 90 11.06 -21.08 -7.35
C PRO A 90 10.64 -22.27 -6.48
N VAL A 91 11.59 -23.10 -6.05
CA VAL A 91 11.34 -24.27 -5.18
C VAL A 91 11.04 -23.81 -3.75
N CYS A 92 11.84 -22.91 -3.20
CA CYS A 92 11.63 -22.35 -1.86
C CYS A 92 10.30 -21.59 -1.78
N ARG A 93 9.96 -20.81 -2.81
CA ARG A 93 8.69 -20.09 -2.89
C ARG A 93 7.48 -21.05 -2.84
N ARG A 94 7.54 -22.20 -3.53
CA ARG A 94 6.46 -23.20 -3.50
C ARG A 94 6.33 -23.91 -2.15
N LEU A 95 7.44 -24.23 -1.49
CA LEU A 95 7.45 -24.90 -0.19
C LEU A 95 7.04 -23.97 0.97
N PHE A 96 7.44 -22.70 0.92
CA PHE A 96 7.26 -21.74 2.01
C PHE A 96 6.16 -20.71 1.75
N SER A 97 5.37 -20.83 0.66
CA SER A 97 4.30 -19.87 0.31
C SER A 97 3.31 -19.62 1.45
N ARG A 98 2.98 -20.64 2.26
CA ARG A 98 2.10 -20.53 3.43
C ARG A 98 2.67 -19.66 4.56
N PHE A 99 3.99 -19.51 4.64
CA PHE A 99 4.67 -18.68 5.63
C PHE A 99 5.03 -17.28 5.07
N ILE A 100 4.94 -17.13 3.75
CA ILE A 100 5.40 -15.95 3.03
C ILE A 100 4.24 -14.98 2.76
N ASP A 101 3.02 -15.49 2.55
CA ASP A 101 1.84 -14.69 2.18
C ASP A 101 0.67 -14.91 3.13
N TYR A 102 -0.23 -13.94 3.21
CA TYR A 102 -1.51 -14.14 3.88
C TYR A 102 -2.36 -15.14 3.09
N PRO A 103 -3.04 -16.08 3.76
CA PRO A 103 -3.91 -17.06 3.07
C PRO A 103 -5.11 -16.34 2.44
N PRO A 104 -5.74 -16.90 1.38
CA PRO A 104 -6.91 -16.29 0.74
C PRO A 104 -8.08 -15.99 1.70
N SER A 105 -8.23 -16.78 2.77
CA SER A 105 -9.21 -16.54 3.83
C SER A 105 -8.96 -15.26 4.63
N PHE A 106 -7.71 -14.77 4.66
CA PHE A 106 -7.35 -13.52 5.34
C PHE A 106 -8.07 -12.31 4.75
N PHE A 107 -8.26 -12.30 3.43
CA PHE A 107 -8.92 -11.20 2.71
C PHE A 107 -10.45 -11.25 2.81
N ARG A 108 -11.00 -12.32 3.43
CA ARG A 108 -12.42 -12.47 3.71
C ARG A 108 -12.70 -11.97 5.13
N GLY A 109 -13.83 -11.34 5.34
CA GLY A 109 -14.23 -10.87 6.67
C GLY A 109 -14.58 -9.39 6.67
N ARG A 110 -14.66 -8.82 7.86
CA ARG A 110 -15.04 -7.41 8.08
C ARG A 110 -14.00 -6.70 8.95
N GLY A 111 -14.07 -5.37 8.92
CA GLY A 111 -13.23 -4.51 9.74
C GLY A 111 -11.79 -4.35 9.22
N ALA A 112 -11.03 -3.54 9.92
CA ALA A 112 -9.64 -3.23 9.61
C ALA A 112 -8.68 -4.22 10.27
N VAL A 113 -7.68 -4.66 9.53
CA VAL A 113 -6.62 -5.53 10.04
C VAL A 113 -5.26 -4.91 9.72
N ARG A 114 -4.34 -4.96 10.69
CA ARG A 114 -2.97 -4.54 10.47
C ARG A 114 -2.26 -5.53 9.54
N VAL A 115 -1.51 -4.99 8.57
CA VAL A 115 -0.75 -5.75 7.58
C VAL A 115 0.67 -5.23 7.47
N GLY A 116 1.55 -6.01 6.86
CA GLY A 116 2.94 -5.59 6.65
C GLY A 116 3.06 -4.59 5.50
N VAL A 117 2.64 -4.98 4.31
CA VAL A 117 2.75 -4.22 3.07
C VAL A 117 1.40 -4.19 2.38
N LEU A 118 1.06 -3.08 1.76
CA LEU A 118 -0.13 -2.88 0.93
C LEU A 118 0.27 -2.74 -0.54
N HIS A 119 -0.56 -3.25 -1.44
CA HIS A 119 -0.40 -3.08 -2.88
C HIS A 119 -0.61 -1.62 -3.29
N GLY A 120 0.21 -1.12 -4.21
CA GLY A 120 0.23 0.29 -4.60
C GLY A 120 -0.96 0.77 -5.43
N SER A 121 -1.77 -0.12 -6.00
CA SER A 121 -2.85 0.27 -6.94
C SER A 121 -3.98 1.11 -6.33
N LEU A 122 -4.22 1.01 -5.00
CA LEU A 122 -5.07 1.91 -4.25
C LEU A 122 -4.52 2.06 -2.83
N LEU A 123 -4.06 3.26 -2.47
CA LEU A 123 -3.38 3.48 -1.20
C LEU A 123 -3.66 4.88 -0.67
N LEU A 124 -4.38 4.98 0.45
CA LEU A 124 -4.55 6.25 1.16
C LEU A 124 -3.43 6.38 2.20
N LEU A 125 -2.67 7.46 2.10
CA LEU A 125 -1.48 7.73 2.92
C LEU A 125 -1.70 8.94 3.81
N SER A 126 -1.25 8.87 5.07
CA SER A 126 -1.02 10.06 5.87
C SER A 126 0.16 10.83 5.29
N ALA A 127 -0.06 12.09 4.92
CA ALA A 127 0.99 12.95 4.38
C ALA A 127 2.13 13.16 5.38
N GLU A 128 1.80 13.31 6.66
CA GLU A 128 2.79 13.40 7.74
C GLU A 128 3.62 12.12 7.84
N ALA A 129 2.98 10.95 7.94
CA ALA A 129 3.67 9.67 8.04
C ALA A 129 4.58 9.44 6.83
N TYR A 130 4.10 9.76 5.63
CA TYR A 130 4.86 9.65 4.39
C TYR A 130 6.11 10.54 4.41
N LEU A 131 5.97 11.81 4.74
CA LEU A 131 7.10 12.75 4.78
C LEU A 131 8.12 12.37 5.86
N ARG A 132 7.66 12.01 7.05
CA ARG A 132 8.53 11.60 8.19
C ARG A 132 9.27 10.29 7.94
N SER A 133 8.67 9.38 7.19
CA SER A 133 9.32 8.11 6.82
C SER A 133 10.32 8.23 5.66
N GLY A 134 10.31 9.37 4.95
CA GLY A 134 11.15 9.60 3.77
C GLY A 134 10.48 9.20 2.45
N GLY A 135 9.30 8.58 2.48
CA GLY A 135 8.50 8.24 1.30
C GLY A 135 9.11 7.14 0.42
N TYR A 136 8.76 7.16 -0.85
CA TYR A 136 9.31 6.25 -1.86
C TYR A 136 10.81 6.46 -2.07
N ASP A 137 11.52 5.39 -2.47
CA ASP A 137 12.94 5.50 -2.78
C ASP A 137 13.14 5.89 -4.26
N PRO A 138 13.77 7.05 -4.54
CA PRO A 138 13.96 7.51 -5.93
C PRO A 138 14.95 6.64 -6.73
N LYS A 139 15.67 5.73 -6.08
CA LYS A 139 16.59 4.78 -6.73
C LYS A 139 15.87 3.54 -7.28
N VAL A 140 14.62 3.30 -6.89
CA VAL A 140 13.81 2.17 -7.35
C VAL A 140 12.94 2.64 -8.51
N PHE A 141 13.14 2.01 -9.68
CA PHE A 141 12.37 2.35 -10.87
C PHE A 141 11.01 1.65 -10.89
N LEU A 142 10.99 0.35 -10.60
CA LEU A 142 9.81 -0.50 -10.61
C LEU A 142 10.03 -1.74 -9.74
N TYR A 143 8.98 -2.17 -9.04
CA TYR A 143 8.95 -3.26 -8.07
C TYR A 143 9.71 -2.95 -6.76
N ALA A 144 9.25 -3.53 -5.67
CA ALA A 144 9.74 -3.34 -4.30
C ALA A 144 9.48 -1.97 -3.66
N GLU A 145 8.94 -0.98 -4.37
CA GLU A 145 8.63 0.36 -3.82
C GLU A 145 7.67 0.29 -2.63
N GLU A 146 6.66 -0.61 -2.68
CA GLU A 146 5.73 -0.81 -1.57
C GLU A 146 6.41 -1.42 -0.35
N ASN A 147 7.32 -2.38 -0.55
CA ASN A 147 8.09 -3.00 0.54
C ASN A 147 8.98 -1.98 1.24
N ILE A 148 9.63 -1.10 0.47
CA ILE A 148 10.51 -0.06 1.01
C ILE A 148 9.69 0.97 1.77
N LEU A 149 8.58 1.45 1.20
CA LEU A 149 7.68 2.39 1.85
C LEU A 149 7.14 1.81 3.17
N ALA A 150 6.63 0.58 3.14
CA ALA A 150 6.10 -0.09 4.32
C ALA A 150 7.15 -0.26 5.42
N ARG A 151 8.39 -0.61 5.05
CA ARG A 151 9.52 -0.69 5.98
C ARG A 151 9.81 0.66 6.62
N ARG A 152 9.95 1.71 5.81
CA ARG A 152 10.21 3.07 6.29
C ARG A 152 9.12 3.60 7.22
N LEU A 153 7.83 3.33 6.89
CA LEU A 153 6.70 3.64 7.76
C LEU A 153 6.81 2.90 9.10
N SER A 154 7.06 1.59 9.06
CA SER A 154 7.17 0.74 10.25
C SER A 154 8.33 1.15 11.15
N GLU A 155 9.50 1.50 10.60
CA GLU A 155 10.67 2.00 11.35
C GLU A 155 10.39 3.33 12.07
N ARG A 156 9.41 4.10 11.60
CA ARG A 156 8.93 5.33 12.25
C ARG A 156 7.74 5.12 13.18
N GLY A 157 7.34 3.86 13.41
CA GLY A 157 6.23 3.50 14.30
C GLY A 157 4.85 3.63 13.68
N TYR A 158 4.75 3.88 12.36
CA TYR A 158 3.48 3.88 11.64
C TYR A 158 3.06 2.47 11.22
N GLU A 159 1.77 2.28 11.06
CA GLU A 159 1.14 1.00 10.75
C GLU A 159 0.36 1.06 9.44
N SER A 160 0.33 -0.07 8.73
CA SER A 160 -0.47 -0.23 7.51
C SER A 160 -1.70 -1.08 7.81
N TYR A 161 -2.86 -0.69 7.27
CA TYR A 161 -4.14 -1.35 7.52
C TYR A 161 -4.87 -1.71 6.23
N LEU A 162 -5.44 -2.92 6.21
CA LEU A 162 -6.34 -3.38 5.16
C LEU A 162 -7.78 -3.40 5.68
N LEU A 163 -8.69 -2.71 5.00
CA LEU A 163 -10.13 -2.76 5.23
C LEU A 163 -10.73 -3.98 4.50
N ARG A 164 -11.08 -5.04 5.24
CA ARG A 164 -11.62 -6.27 4.65
C ARG A 164 -13.10 -6.19 4.30
N GLY A 165 -13.83 -5.23 4.87
CA GLY A 165 -15.24 -4.97 4.56
C GLY A 165 -15.45 -4.11 3.31
N GLN A 166 -14.38 -3.51 2.78
CA GLN A 166 -14.39 -2.67 1.60
C GLN A 166 -13.55 -3.30 0.49
N SER A 167 -13.85 -2.96 -0.75
CA SER A 167 -13.10 -3.47 -1.90
C SER A 167 -13.06 -2.46 -3.05
N TYR A 168 -12.07 -2.64 -3.92
CA TYR A 168 -11.92 -1.95 -5.19
C TYR A 168 -11.59 -2.95 -6.29
N TYR A 169 -11.84 -2.55 -7.54
CA TYR A 169 -11.49 -3.34 -8.73
C TYR A 169 -10.25 -2.75 -9.37
N HIS A 170 -9.37 -3.61 -9.85
CA HIS A 170 -8.17 -3.24 -10.58
C HIS A 170 -7.93 -4.27 -11.67
N GLU A 171 -7.61 -3.83 -12.90
CA GLU A 171 -7.41 -4.67 -14.10
C GLU A 171 -5.94 -4.92 -14.41
#